data_9dd128793133582ff3ffb7804c9c4cd1
#
_entry.id   9dd128793133582ff3ffb7804c9c4cd1
#
_cell.length_a   1.000
_cell.length_b   1.000
_cell.length_c   1.000
_cell.angle_alpha   90.00
_cell.angle_beta   90.00
_cell.angle_gamma   90.00
#
_symmetry.space_group_name_H-M   'P 1'
#
loop_
_entity.id
_entity.type
_entity.pdbx_description
1 polymer ?
#
loop_
_entity_poly.entity_id
_entity_poly.type
_entity_poly.pdbx_seq_one_letter_code
_entity_poly.pdbx_strand_id
1 'polypeptide(L)'
;MNSIPTPTAADAGPPPRRRGSFTSYLVWSLIGALVLFTLYTLFMLWWSYSEGERAGVLQKFSKRGWICKTYEGEIAMYVVGGVAPQIWHFSVRDEATAAALTKAVGRQVRLHYSEHPGLPTSCFGDTDYFVEDVEIVGPPLLFEKSGDPAVEPAASQ
;
A
#
# COMPACT_ATOMS: atom_id res chain seq x y z
N MET A 1 13.66 -30.15 -86.74
CA MET A 1 14.50 -29.90 -85.59
C MET A 1 13.92 -28.72 -84.83
N ASN A 2 13.18 -29.05 -83.74
CA ASN A 2 12.47 -28.05 -82.96
C ASN A 2 13.33 -27.69 -81.73
N SER A 3 13.91 -26.51 -81.69
CA SER A 3 14.64 -25.98 -80.59
C SER A 3 13.72 -25.53 -79.48
N ILE A 4 13.68 -26.17 -78.35
CA ILE A 4 12.98 -25.78 -77.16
C ILE A 4 13.70 -24.59 -76.53
N PRO A 5 13.05 -23.43 -76.30
CA PRO A 5 13.71 -22.31 -75.63
C PRO A 5 13.89 -22.63 -74.14
N THR A 6 15.14 -22.51 -73.68
CA THR A 6 15.51 -22.62 -72.26
C THR A 6 14.89 -21.48 -71.50
N PRO A 7 14.18 -21.75 -70.37
CA PRO A 7 13.64 -20.64 -69.55
C PRO A 7 14.80 -19.85 -68.90
N THR A 8 14.85 -18.57 -69.19
CA THR A 8 15.78 -17.61 -68.60
C THR A 8 15.49 -17.46 -67.11
N ALA A 9 16.45 -17.77 -66.29
CA ALA A 9 16.42 -17.59 -64.83
C ALA A 9 16.56 -16.09 -64.48
N ALA A 10 15.54 -15.31 -64.78
CA ALA A 10 15.54 -13.88 -64.46
C ALA A 10 14.13 -13.39 -64.11
N ASP A 11 13.59 -13.82 -62.99
CA ASP A 11 12.54 -13.06 -62.29
C ASP A 11 12.34 -13.55 -60.85
N ALA A 12 13.44 -13.72 -60.09
CA ALA A 12 13.35 -13.77 -58.65
C ALA A 12 13.41 -12.32 -58.13
N GLY A 13 12.24 -11.70 -58.04
CA GLY A 13 12.12 -10.40 -57.37
C GLY A 13 12.79 -10.39 -56.00
N PRO A 14 13.34 -9.24 -55.55
CA PRO A 14 14.03 -9.18 -54.28
C PRO A 14 13.08 -9.64 -53.15
N PRO A 15 13.57 -10.41 -52.17
CA PRO A 15 12.74 -10.90 -51.08
C PRO A 15 12.09 -9.71 -50.35
N PRO A 16 10.82 -9.84 -49.93
CA PRO A 16 10.12 -8.77 -49.24
C PRO A 16 10.92 -8.40 -47.99
N ARG A 17 11.46 -7.18 -47.96
CA ARG A 17 12.09 -6.63 -46.77
C ARG A 17 11.02 -6.61 -45.69
N ARG A 18 11.12 -7.49 -44.72
CA ARG A 18 10.38 -7.41 -43.45
C ARG A 18 10.74 -6.08 -42.81
N ARG A 19 9.96 -5.06 -43.09
CA ARG A 19 9.91 -3.84 -42.29
C ARG A 19 9.41 -4.29 -40.92
N GLY A 20 10.33 -4.61 -40.02
CA GLY A 20 10.02 -4.67 -38.60
C GLY A 20 9.35 -3.33 -38.28
N SER A 21 8.04 -3.35 -38.10
CA SER A 21 7.29 -2.13 -37.88
C SER A 21 7.84 -1.47 -36.63
N PHE A 22 8.33 -0.25 -36.72
CA PHE A 22 8.76 0.55 -35.55
C PHE A 22 7.69 0.50 -34.43
N THR A 23 6.41 0.46 -34.82
CA THR A 23 5.26 0.25 -33.94
C THR A 23 5.35 -1.07 -33.16
N SER A 24 5.83 -2.17 -33.77
CA SER A 24 5.97 -3.45 -33.07
C SER A 24 7.03 -3.38 -31.98
N TYR A 25 8.18 -2.77 -32.25
CA TYR A 25 9.22 -2.59 -31.22
C TYR A 25 8.74 -1.69 -30.08
N LEU A 26 7.98 -0.63 -30.42
CA LEU A 26 7.41 0.29 -29.44
C LEU A 26 6.38 -0.41 -28.53
N VAL A 27 5.50 -1.22 -29.11
CA VAL A 27 4.52 -2.02 -28.36
C VAL A 27 5.22 -3.03 -27.44
N TRP A 28 6.20 -3.77 -27.95
CA TRP A 28 6.94 -4.76 -27.14
C TRP A 28 7.75 -4.10 -26.01
N SER A 29 8.36 -2.93 -26.26
CA SER A 29 9.06 -2.18 -25.22
C SER A 29 8.11 -1.66 -24.14
N LEU A 30 6.91 -1.20 -24.52
CA LEU A 30 5.89 -0.76 -23.57
C LEU A 30 5.39 -1.92 -22.69
N ILE A 31 5.12 -3.07 -23.32
CA ILE A 31 4.73 -4.29 -22.57
C ILE A 31 5.85 -4.71 -21.62
N GLY A 32 7.09 -4.73 -22.08
CA GLY A 32 8.25 -5.04 -21.25
C GLY A 32 8.39 -4.09 -20.05
N ALA A 33 8.24 -2.81 -20.27
CA ALA A 33 8.27 -1.81 -19.20
C ALA A 33 7.13 -2.00 -18.20
N LEU A 34 5.92 -2.29 -18.67
CA LEU A 34 4.76 -2.57 -17.82
C LEU A 34 4.99 -3.82 -16.95
N VAL A 35 5.50 -4.89 -17.54
CA VAL A 35 5.82 -6.13 -16.81
C VAL A 35 6.88 -5.87 -15.74
N LEU A 36 7.97 -5.16 -16.08
CA LEU A 36 9.02 -4.82 -15.11
C LEU A 36 8.48 -3.94 -13.99
N PHE A 37 7.65 -2.97 -14.29
CA PHE A 37 7.00 -2.12 -13.30
C PHE A 37 6.10 -2.93 -12.35
N THR A 38 5.33 -3.86 -12.90
CA THR A 38 4.45 -4.74 -12.11
C THR A 38 5.28 -5.66 -11.20
N LEU A 39 6.34 -6.28 -11.73
CA LEU A 39 7.23 -7.14 -10.94
C LEU A 39 7.94 -6.36 -9.83
N TYR A 40 8.40 -5.15 -10.12
CA TYR A 40 8.99 -4.25 -9.12
C TYR A 40 8.00 -3.94 -8.00
N THR A 41 6.76 -3.56 -8.35
CA THR A 41 5.72 -3.23 -7.37
C THR A 41 5.37 -4.44 -6.50
N LEU A 42 5.21 -5.63 -7.11
CA LEU A 42 4.94 -6.87 -6.36
C LEU A 42 6.09 -7.23 -5.42
N PHE A 43 7.33 -7.05 -5.87
CA PHE A 43 8.51 -7.28 -5.04
C PHE A 43 8.53 -6.34 -3.83
N MET A 44 8.28 -5.03 -4.03
CA MET A 44 8.23 -4.04 -2.95
C MET A 44 7.08 -4.27 -1.97
N LEU A 45 5.95 -4.80 -2.42
CA LEU A 45 4.83 -5.17 -1.55
C LEU A 45 5.10 -6.44 -0.74
N TRP A 46 5.91 -7.36 -1.26
CA TRP A 46 6.26 -8.61 -0.59
C TRP A 46 7.44 -8.45 0.38
N TRP A 47 8.36 -7.52 0.08
CA TRP A 47 9.55 -7.28 0.89
C TRP A 47 9.24 -6.24 1.96
N SER A 48 9.17 -6.67 3.24
CA SER A 48 9.15 -5.76 4.38
C SER A 48 10.57 -5.33 4.75
N TYR A 49 10.82 -4.03 4.82
CA TYR A 49 12.11 -3.48 5.26
C TYR A 49 12.26 -3.54 6.77
N SER A 50 11.19 -3.28 7.49
CA SER A 50 11.14 -3.24 8.95
C SER A 50 9.76 -3.64 9.44
N GLU A 51 9.72 -4.34 10.56
CA GLU A 51 8.49 -4.68 11.25
C GLU A 51 8.61 -4.26 12.72
N GLY A 52 7.51 -3.84 13.31
CA GLY A 52 7.54 -3.39 14.68
C GLY A 52 6.17 -3.09 15.25
N GLU A 53 6.19 -2.67 16.51
CA GLU A 53 4.98 -2.26 17.22
C GLU A 53 5.08 -0.80 17.63
N ARG A 54 3.96 -0.10 17.57
CA ARG A 54 3.83 1.26 18.11
C ARG A 54 2.56 1.37 18.94
N ALA A 55 2.69 1.99 20.11
CA ALA A 55 1.56 2.26 20.98
C ALA A 55 1.30 3.76 21.07
N GLY A 56 0.03 4.12 21.08
CA GLY A 56 -0.39 5.51 21.19
C GLY A 56 -1.90 5.64 21.23
N VAL A 57 -2.39 6.86 21.22
CA VAL A 57 -3.83 7.14 21.14
C VAL A 57 -4.20 7.41 19.69
N LEU A 58 -5.13 6.62 19.16
CA LEU A 58 -5.64 6.80 17.81
C LEU A 58 -6.50 8.05 17.73
N GLN A 59 -5.97 9.10 17.11
CA GLN A 59 -6.65 10.40 17.04
C GLN A 59 -7.56 10.52 15.84
N LYS A 60 -7.14 9.97 14.71
CA LYS A 60 -7.88 10.07 13.47
C LYS A 60 -7.72 8.81 12.65
N PHE A 61 -8.80 8.40 12.02
CA PHE A 61 -8.81 7.34 11.04
C PHE A 61 -9.82 7.66 9.95
N SER A 62 -9.42 7.61 8.69
CA SER A 62 -10.27 8.00 7.57
C SER A 62 -9.92 7.27 6.29
N LYS A 63 -10.91 7.03 5.46
CA LYS A 63 -10.72 6.57 4.09
C LYS A 63 -10.62 7.78 3.18
N ARG A 64 -9.49 7.94 2.50
CA ARG A 64 -9.26 9.09 1.61
C ARG A 64 -8.60 8.66 0.29
N GLY A 65 -8.59 9.55 -0.67
CA GLY A 65 -8.03 9.34 -2.01
C GLY A 65 -9.02 9.66 -3.11
N TRP A 66 -8.52 10.09 -4.25
CA TRP A 66 -9.34 10.54 -5.37
C TRP A 66 -9.64 9.39 -6.34
N ILE A 67 -8.61 8.71 -6.79
CA ILE A 67 -8.72 7.56 -7.70
C ILE A 67 -8.62 6.26 -6.89
N CYS A 68 -7.55 6.12 -6.12
CA CYS A 68 -7.35 5.01 -5.21
C CYS A 68 -7.74 5.47 -3.80
N LYS A 69 -8.66 4.76 -3.17
CA LYS A 69 -9.07 5.07 -1.79
C LYS A 69 -8.30 4.18 -0.83
N THR A 70 -7.49 4.80 0.01
CA THR A 70 -6.69 4.15 1.06
C THR A 70 -7.22 4.53 2.44
N TYR A 71 -6.97 3.69 3.42
CA TYR A 71 -7.27 3.98 4.81
C TYR A 71 -6.03 4.56 5.46
N GLU A 72 -6.17 5.75 6.08
CA GLU A 72 -5.09 6.51 6.69
C GLU A 72 -5.42 6.84 8.14
N GLY A 73 -4.45 6.65 9.02
CA GLY A 73 -4.59 6.89 10.45
C GLY A 73 -3.46 7.73 11.03
N GLU A 74 -3.76 8.31 12.18
CA GLU A 74 -2.84 9.12 12.96
C GLU A 74 -2.91 8.70 14.44
N ILE A 75 -1.78 8.27 15.01
CA ILE A 75 -1.66 8.05 16.45
C ILE A 75 -0.79 9.11 17.09
N ALA A 76 -1.17 9.54 18.29
CA ALA A 76 -0.35 10.37 19.14
C ALA A 76 0.41 9.47 20.13
N MET A 77 1.73 9.50 20.04
CA MET A 77 2.62 8.85 20.97
C MET A 77 3.01 9.85 22.07
N TYR A 78 2.77 9.50 23.32
CA TYR A 78 3.16 10.34 24.44
C TYR A 78 4.59 10.05 24.86
N VAL A 79 5.42 11.07 24.84
CA VAL A 79 6.77 10.99 25.38
C VAL A 79 6.72 11.45 26.85
N VAL A 80 7.31 10.66 27.75
CA VAL A 80 7.41 11.01 29.16
C VAL A 80 8.24 12.30 29.32
N GLY A 81 7.68 13.32 29.98
CA GLY A 81 8.44 14.54 30.27
C GLY A 81 7.81 15.87 29.80
N GLY A 82 6.52 15.87 29.41
CA GLY A 82 5.80 17.14 29.10
C GLY A 82 6.12 17.75 27.73
N VAL A 83 6.74 17.01 26.86
CA VAL A 83 6.96 17.37 25.45
C VAL A 83 5.68 17.11 24.67
N ALA A 84 5.43 17.91 23.62
CA ALA A 84 4.28 17.71 22.72
C ALA A 84 4.24 16.28 22.17
N PRO A 85 3.04 15.67 22.04
CA PRO A 85 2.91 14.32 21.53
C PRO A 85 3.45 14.22 20.11
N GLN A 86 4.20 13.18 19.83
CA GLN A 86 4.65 12.89 18.47
C GLN A 86 3.51 12.22 17.70
N ILE A 87 3.12 12.83 16.59
CA ILE A 87 2.12 12.26 15.68
C ILE A 87 2.82 11.33 14.70
N TRP A 88 2.32 10.12 14.59
CA TRP A 88 2.77 9.14 13.60
C TRP A 88 1.63 8.78 12.66
N HIS A 89 1.92 8.86 11.37
CA HIS A 89 0.99 8.56 10.29
C HIS A 89 1.22 7.16 9.76
N PHE A 90 0.14 6.47 9.42
CA PHE A 90 0.19 5.12 8.88
C PHE A 90 -0.95 4.87 7.91
N SER A 91 -0.76 3.90 7.04
CA SER A 91 -1.75 3.42 6.07
C SER A 91 -2.23 2.02 6.45
N VAL A 92 -3.43 1.64 6.01
CA VAL A 92 -4.01 0.31 6.22
C VAL A 92 -4.54 -0.23 4.91
N ARG A 93 -4.19 -1.48 4.59
CA ARG A 93 -4.64 -2.15 3.36
C ARG A 93 -5.77 -3.14 3.63
N ASP A 94 -5.74 -3.77 4.81
CA ASP A 94 -6.74 -4.75 5.18
C ASP A 94 -8.03 -4.11 5.69
N GLU A 95 -9.16 -4.57 5.17
CA GLU A 95 -10.48 -3.99 5.51
C GLU A 95 -10.96 -4.41 6.91
N ALA A 96 -10.56 -5.59 7.40
CA ALA A 96 -10.89 -6.05 8.73
C ALA A 96 -10.15 -5.22 9.79
N THR A 97 -8.85 -4.99 9.59
CA THR A 97 -8.03 -4.10 10.42
C THR A 97 -8.56 -2.66 10.39
N ALA A 98 -8.98 -2.17 9.21
CA ALA A 98 -9.59 -0.85 9.07
C ALA A 98 -10.91 -0.73 9.86
N ALA A 99 -11.74 -1.76 9.84
CA ALA A 99 -13.00 -1.79 10.62
C ALA A 99 -12.72 -1.82 12.12
N ALA A 100 -11.69 -2.53 12.57
CA ALA A 100 -11.27 -2.56 13.97
C ALA A 100 -10.75 -1.18 14.42
N LEU A 101 -9.89 -0.55 13.61
CA LEU A 101 -9.38 0.80 13.88
C LEU A 101 -10.48 1.86 13.91
N THR A 102 -11.49 1.75 13.06
CA THR A 102 -12.63 2.68 13.09
C THR A 102 -13.33 2.68 14.44
N LYS A 103 -13.43 1.52 15.10
CA LYS A 103 -14.03 1.37 16.43
C LYS A 103 -13.08 1.77 17.56
N ALA A 104 -11.79 1.85 17.27
CA ALA A 104 -10.74 2.15 18.23
C ALA A 104 -10.36 3.65 18.28
N VAL A 105 -10.99 4.51 17.46
CA VAL A 105 -10.72 5.95 17.47
C VAL A 105 -10.97 6.53 18.87
N GLY A 106 -10.01 7.29 19.39
CA GLY A 106 -10.01 7.86 20.72
C GLY A 106 -9.56 6.89 21.82
N ARG A 107 -9.10 5.68 21.47
CA ARG A 107 -8.59 4.69 22.44
C ARG A 107 -7.09 4.58 22.35
N GLN A 108 -6.50 4.06 23.40
CA GLN A 108 -5.10 3.64 23.40
C GLN A 108 -5.00 2.30 22.68
N VAL A 109 -4.17 2.28 21.63
CA VAL A 109 -3.95 1.12 20.77
C VAL A 109 -2.48 0.77 20.68
N ARG A 110 -2.20 -0.51 20.46
CA ARG A 110 -0.92 -1.03 20.00
C ARG A 110 -1.12 -1.49 18.57
N LEU A 111 -0.29 -0.98 17.67
CA LEU A 111 -0.34 -1.25 16.25
C LEU A 111 0.88 -2.07 15.86
N HIS A 112 0.65 -3.21 15.22
CA HIS A 112 1.70 -3.95 14.53
C HIS A 112 1.79 -3.45 13.09
N TYR A 113 2.99 -3.06 12.66
CA TYR A 113 3.20 -2.46 11.34
C TYR A 113 4.38 -3.09 10.62
N SER A 114 4.29 -3.07 9.29
CA SER A 114 5.39 -3.32 8.36
C SER A 114 5.73 -2.06 7.59
N GLU A 115 7.01 -1.87 7.25
CA GLU A 115 7.51 -0.75 6.49
C GLU A 115 7.91 -1.20 5.09
N HIS A 116 7.32 -0.55 4.07
CA HIS A 116 7.57 -0.83 2.65
C HIS A 116 8.01 0.46 1.93
N PRO A 117 9.27 0.89 2.09
CA PRO A 117 9.77 2.10 1.44
C PRO A 117 9.87 1.92 -0.06
N GLY A 118 9.54 2.95 -0.82
CA GLY A 118 9.73 2.97 -2.27
C GLY A 118 8.59 2.38 -3.10
N LEU A 119 7.40 2.28 -2.55
CA LEU A 119 6.22 1.98 -3.35
C LEU A 119 6.00 3.07 -4.42
N PRO A 120 5.80 2.68 -5.69
CA PRO A 120 5.81 3.63 -6.80
C PRO A 120 4.56 4.52 -6.87
N THR A 121 3.51 4.21 -6.12
CA THR A 121 2.24 4.95 -6.16
C THR A 121 1.59 5.03 -4.79
N SER A 122 0.85 6.12 -4.52
CA SER A 122 0.00 6.28 -3.33
C SER A 122 -1.31 5.46 -3.38
N CYS A 123 -1.48 4.61 -4.39
CA CYS A 123 -2.65 3.71 -4.47
C CYS A 123 -2.62 2.59 -3.41
N PHE A 124 -1.48 2.34 -2.81
CA PHE A 124 -1.35 1.34 -1.75
C PHE A 124 -1.42 1.95 -0.35
N GLY A 125 -1.10 3.22 -0.21
CA GLY A 125 -1.08 4.01 1.02
C GLY A 125 -0.34 5.32 0.80
N ASP A 126 -0.65 6.32 1.60
CA ASP A 126 0.02 7.63 1.55
C ASP A 126 1.34 7.61 2.37
N THR A 127 1.55 6.56 3.17
CA THR A 127 2.76 6.38 4.00
C THR A 127 3.45 5.07 3.65
N ASP A 128 4.72 4.95 4.02
CA ASP A 128 5.50 3.71 3.88
C ASP A 128 5.18 2.68 4.98
N TYR A 129 4.41 3.08 6.01
CA TYR A 129 4.04 2.25 7.15
C TYR A 129 2.65 1.68 6.99
N PHE A 130 2.55 0.36 6.96
CA PHE A 130 1.30 -0.37 6.82
C PHE A 130 0.97 -1.11 8.10
N VAL A 131 -0.16 -0.76 8.70
CA VAL A 131 -0.66 -1.46 9.89
C VAL A 131 -1.40 -2.72 9.47
N GLU A 132 -0.98 -3.84 10.06
CA GLU A 132 -1.50 -5.18 9.77
C GLU A 132 -2.44 -5.67 10.88
N ASP A 133 -2.16 -5.28 12.14
CA ASP A 133 -2.99 -5.66 13.28
C ASP A 133 -3.10 -4.54 14.30
N VAL A 134 -4.19 -4.57 15.08
CA VAL A 134 -4.51 -3.59 16.12
C VAL A 134 -4.98 -4.28 17.40
N GLU A 135 -4.30 -3.99 18.49
CA GLU A 135 -4.71 -4.36 19.85
C GLU A 135 -5.18 -3.12 20.62
N ILE A 136 -6.38 -3.18 21.20
CA ILE A 136 -6.89 -2.11 22.06
C ILE A 136 -6.37 -2.35 23.46
N VAL A 137 -5.51 -1.45 23.95
CA VAL A 137 -4.77 -1.64 25.23
C VAL A 137 -5.45 -0.92 26.40
N GLY A 138 -6.29 0.08 26.12
CA GLY A 138 -6.87 0.92 27.16
C GLY A 138 -8.30 1.38 26.93
N PRO A 139 -8.94 1.91 27.97
CA PRO A 139 -10.27 2.49 27.86
C PRO A 139 -10.27 3.70 26.91
N PRO A 140 -11.44 4.13 26.40
CA PRO A 140 -11.55 5.34 25.61
C PRO A 140 -11.09 6.54 26.48
N LEU A 141 -10.14 7.32 25.97
CA LEU A 141 -9.64 8.53 26.65
C LEU A 141 -10.58 9.74 26.42
N LEU A 142 -11.70 9.52 25.74
CA LEU A 142 -12.66 10.58 25.45
C LEU A 142 -13.67 10.70 26.56
N PHE A 143 -13.52 11.79 27.33
CA PHE A 143 -14.58 12.44 28.11
C PHE A 143 -15.60 11.47 28.72
N GLU A 144 -15.21 10.82 29.78
CA GLU A 144 -16.21 10.42 30.75
C GLU A 144 -17.05 11.67 31.04
N LYS A 145 -18.27 11.68 30.49
CA LYS A 145 -19.24 12.71 30.79
C LYS A 145 -19.38 12.69 32.30
N SER A 146 -18.79 13.69 32.92
CA SER A 146 -18.83 13.91 34.38
C SER A 146 -20.28 13.81 34.83
N GLY A 147 -20.72 12.65 35.31
CA GLY A 147 -22.10 12.43 35.71
C GLY A 147 -22.50 11.01 36.06
N ASP A 148 -21.61 10.00 35.84
CA ASP A 148 -21.92 8.65 36.33
C ASP A 148 -21.06 8.37 37.57
N PRO A 149 -21.70 8.07 38.75
CA PRO A 149 -20.90 7.78 39.94
C PRO A 149 -20.09 6.50 39.74
N ALA A 150 -18.80 6.61 40.01
CA ALA A 150 -17.84 5.53 39.96
C ALA A 150 -18.41 4.26 40.60
N VAL A 151 -18.42 3.18 39.81
CA VAL A 151 -18.58 1.84 40.37
C VAL A 151 -17.32 1.55 41.20
N GLU A 152 -17.44 1.72 42.50
CA GLU A 152 -16.46 1.39 43.51
C GLU A 152 -16.10 -0.10 43.40
N PRO A 153 -14.81 -0.47 43.28
CA PRO A 153 -14.45 -1.88 43.27
C PRO A 153 -14.77 -2.48 44.63
N ALA A 154 -15.66 -3.46 44.65
CA ALA A 154 -16.00 -4.22 45.83
C ALA A 154 -14.73 -4.79 46.48
N ALA A 155 -14.39 -4.25 47.65
CA ALA A 155 -13.36 -4.80 48.51
C ALA A 155 -13.74 -6.21 48.93
N SER A 156 -12.96 -7.19 48.51
CA SER A 156 -13.02 -8.58 49.03
C SER A 156 -12.59 -8.60 50.48
N GLN A 157 -13.49 -8.93 51.35
CA GLN A 157 -13.19 -9.49 52.66
C GLN A 157 -12.93 -10.98 52.56
#